data_2a5571c7a74901d77d30fda1799be8bf
#
_entry.id   2a5571c7a74901d77d30fda1799be8bf
#
_cell.length_a   1.000
_cell.length_b   1.000
_cell.length_c   1.000
_cell.angle_alpha   90.00
_cell.angle_beta   90.00
_cell.angle_gamma   90.00
#
_symmetry.space_group_name_H-M   'P 1'
#
loop_
_entity.id
_entity.type
_entity.pdbx_description
1 polymer ?
#
loop_
_entity_poly.entity_id
_entity_poly.type
_entity_poly.pdbx_seq_one_letter_code
_entity_poly.pdbx_strand_id
1 'polypeptide(L)'
;MKYRVTLILFFIALGLAAAYFFYFQPIMKEKELIADFEKRFFRADTSEIEFLRLDTGQGPITISKSGESWKITKPAEYLPDLGAIDSLFKALAKGRLIKVVGGTEDLDAFEFKTVHVILSLGYSGTIDVLRIAGESPSGAGHYAYSERLGKIFLVDKEFVTAMNLKPLDLREKRLFIFNRKELGRIIIHKENDTVEIVKRNNGWYMVSPFPMKADNDDINTLVDTLHTQKSEAFIDWKPDLAGLERKISLELNDTNGISLGAYEVYFWGTEWDRGIVAHHPGSSEALRVRRDFWILLNREYSHFAYRNMISINPPKVQKIAFHSGGDIFVLEKRDSLWSYENTQVPMEQILELINSLNSWKAEKLINENRDLGREHFVLEVEYEGSRSRVVVSDFNMDYEISGAMLFAARKGKVKKEKIDYLYARSANLESSAIVRSIDIENILDIVRGLRDG
;
A
#
# COMPACT_ATOMS: atom_id res chain seq x y z
N MET A 1 -45.61 -2.95 56.38
CA MET A 1 -46.17 -3.97 55.44
C MET A 1 -45.80 -3.72 53.99
N LYS A 2 -45.64 -2.48 53.50
CA LYS A 2 -45.35 -2.15 52.07
C LYS A 2 -44.02 -2.73 51.54
N TYR A 3 -42.92 -2.74 52.32
CA TYR A 3 -41.63 -3.26 51.86
C TYR A 3 -41.56 -4.77 51.63
N ARG A 4 -42.38 -5.58 52.36
CA ARG A 4 -42.44 -7.04 52.18
C ARG A 4 -43.06 -7.44 50.83
N VAL A 5 -44.08 -6.71 50.41
CA VAL A 5 -44.72 -6.95 49.08
C VAL A 5 -43.77 -6.55 47.93
N THR A 6 -43.06 -5.42 48.07
CA THR A 6 -42.09 -4.96 47.08
C THR A 6 -40.92 -5.95 46.93
N LEU A 7 -40.47 -6.53 48.04
CA LEU A 7 -39.35 -7.50 48.03
C LEU A 7 -39.77 -8.83 47.37
N ILE A 8 -41.00 -9.28 47.62
CA ILE A 8 -41.56 -10.45 46.96
C ILE A 8 -41.72 -10.24 45.47
N LEU A 9 -42.21 -9.08 45.02
CA LEU A 9 -42.35 -8.72 43.63
C LEU A 9 -40.97 -8.63 42.94
N PHE A 10 -39.96 -8.12 43.66
CA PHE A 10 -38.59 -8.08 43.15
C PHE A 10 -38.00 -9.48 42.90
N PHE A 11 -38.20 -10.42 43.85
CA PHE A 11 -37.73 -11.80 43.66
C PHE A 11 -38.52 -12.55 42.59
N ILE A 12 -39.80 -12.28 42.42
CA ILE A 12 -40.61 -12.83 41.32
C ILE A 12 -40.08 -12.29 39.98
N ALA A 13 -39.81 -10.98 39.86
CA ALA A 13 -39.26 -10.38 38.65
C ALA A 13 -37.88 -10.94 38.35
N LEU A 14 -37.02 -11.11 39.35
CA LEU A 14 -35.68 -11.70 39.21
C LEU A 14 -35.79 -13.16 38.76
N GLY A 15 -36.70 -13.94 39.32
CA GLY A 15 -36.97 -15.33 38.91
C GLY A 15 -37.47 -15.44 37.47
N LEU A 16 -38.38 -14.54 37.06
CA LEU A 16 -38.86 -14.47 35.66
C LEU A 16 -37.74 -14.05 34.69
N ALA A 17 -36.90 -13.07 35.07
CA ALA A 17 -35.75 -12.67 34.29
C ALA A 17 -34.74 -13.83 34.14
N ALA A 18 -34.44 -14.53 35.22
CA ALA A 18 -33.59 -15.72 35.20
C ALA A 18 -34.17 -16.84 34.31
N ALA A 19 -35.47 -17.15 34.44
CA ALA A 19 -36.14 -18.11 33.57
C ALA A 19 -36.11 -17.69 32.09
N TYR A 20 -36.29 -16.39 31.80
CA TYR A 20 -36.18 -15.87 30.44
C TYR A 20 -34.78 -16.05 29.90
N PHE A 21 -33.72 -15.62 30.61
CA PHE A 21 -32.34 -15.68 30.14
C PHE A 21 -31.79 -17.11 30.07
N PHE A 22 -32.10 -17.97 31.04
CA PHE A 22 -31.50 -19.31 31.10
C PHE A 22 -32.34 -20.39 30.41
N TYR A 23 -33.62 -20.19 30.22
CA TYR A 23 -34.49 -21.21 29.63
C TYR A 23 -35.11 -20.79 28.29
N PHE A 24 -35.73 -19.61 28.21
CA PHE A 24 -36.42 -19.20 27.00
C PHE A 24 -35.49 -18.68 25.91
N GLN A 25 -34.46 -17.91 26.26
CA GLN A 25 -33.54 -17.34 25.29
C GLN A 25 -32.74 -18.41 24.52
N PRO A 26 -32.19 -19.47 25.14
CA PRO A 26 -31.53 -20.57 24.40
C PRO A 26 -32.49 -21.29 23.44
N ILE A 27 -33.68 -21.61 23.87
CA ILE A 27 -34.69 -22.29 23.02
C ILE A 27 -35.08 -21.41 21.82
N MET A 28 -35.29 -20.12 22.01
CA MET A 28 -35.60 -19.20 20.92
C MET A 28 -34.43 -19.08 19.94
N LYS A 29 -33.19 -18.99 20.43
CA LYS A 29 -31.97 -18.98 19.57
C LYS A 29 -31.82 -20.27 18.78
N GLU A 30 -32.06 -21.42 19.38
CA GLU A 30 -32.03 -22.71 18.71
C GLU A 30 -33.08 -22.79 17.59
N LYS A 31 -34.32 -22.36 17.86
CA LYS A 31 -35.37 -22.30 16.84
C LYS A 31 -35.03 -21.34 15.71
N GLU A 32 -34.45 -20.17 16.01
CA GLU A 32 -33.97 -19.21 15.00
C GLU A 32 -32.85 -19.81 14.14
N LEU A 33 -31.90 -20.51 14.76
CA LEU A 33 -30.80 -21.19 14.04
C LEU A 33 -31.35 -22.28 13.11
N ILE A 34 -32.29 -23.10 13.55
CA ILE A 34 -32.93 -24.13 12.73
C ILE A 34 -33.68 -23.49 11.55
N ALA A 35 -34.48 -22.45 11.82
CA ALA A 35 -35.23 -21.73 10.80
C ALA A 35 -34.29 -21.01 9.80
N ASP A 36 -33.15 -20.47 10.26
CA ASP A 36 -32.15 -19.90 9.37
C ASP A 36 -31.49 -20.97 8.52
N PHE A 37 -31.14 -22.11 9.10
CA PHE A 37 -30.55 -23.25 8.36
C PHE A 37 -31.49 -23.78 7.29
N GLU A 38 -32.77 -23.88 7.56
CA GLU A 38 -33.79 -24.31 6.58
C GLU A 38 -33.95 -23.37 5.39
N LYS A 39 -33.63 -22.08 5.59
CA LYS A 39 -33.64 -21.08 4.51
C LYS A 39 -32.39 -21.12 3.67
N ARG A 40 -31.32 -21.84 4.04
CA ARG A 40 -30.12 -21.97 3.24
C ARG A 40 -30.36 -22.84 2.02
N PHE A 41 -29.98 -22.34 0.88
CA PHE A 41 -30.02 -23.17 -0.34
C PHE A 41 -28.75 -24.03 -0.51
N PHE A 42 -27.62 -23.69 0.15
CA PHE A 42 -26.48 -24.58 0.32
C PHE A 42 -26.33 -24.97 1.79
N ARG A 43 -26.13 -26.27 2.05
CA ARG A 43 -26.00 -26.81 3.42
C ARG A 43 -24.56 -27.18 3.79
N ALA A 44 -23.63 -27.03 2.86
CA ALA A 44 -22.22 -27.28 3.11
C ALA A 44 -21.62 -26.23 4.06
N ASP A 45 -20.78 -26.66 5.00
CA ASP A 45 -19.84 -25.76 5.65
C ASP A 45 -18.81 -25.30 4.62
N THR A 46 -18.36 -24.05 4.70
CA THR A 46 -17.34 -23.51 3.80
C THR A 46 -16.01 -24.27 3.86
N SER A 47 -15.72 -24.93 4.98
CA SER A 47 -14.54 -25.80 5.15
C SER A 47 -14.61 -27.10 4.35
N GLU A 48 -15.81 -27.59 4.06
CA GLU A 48 -16.05 -28.86 3.33
C GLU A 48 -16.07 -28.67 1.80
N ILE A 49 -16.05 -27.42 1.34
CA ILE A 49 -16.11 -27.11 -0.10
C ILE A 49 -14.81 -27.59 -0.75
N GLU A 50 -14.95 -28.42 -1.78
CA GLU A 50 -13.86 -28.94 -2.60
C GLU A 50 -13.67 -28.13 -3.89
N PHE A 51 -14.76 -27.71 -4.50
CA PHE A 51 -14.73 -26.81 -5.65
C PHE A 51 -15.98 -25.93 -5.73
N LEU A 52 -15.81 -24.81 -6.42
CA LEU A 52 -16.88 -23.91 -6.83
C LEU A 52 -16.75 -23.65 -8.33
N ARG A 53 -17.84 -23.83 -9.09
CA ARG A 53 -17.96 -23.41 -10.47
C ARG A 53 -19.01 -22.33 -10.58
N LEU A 54 -18.64 -21.22 -11.19
CA LEU A 54 -19.49 -20.07 -11.45
C LEU A 54 -19.50 -19.79 -12.95
N ASP A 55 -20.68 -19.72 -13.55
CA ASP A 55 -20.87 -19.36 -14.96
C ASP A 55 -21.83 -18.16 -15.03
N THR A 56 -21.32 -17.02 -15.45
CA THR A 56 -22.06 -15.75 -15.54
C THR A 56 -22.31 -15.32 -16.99
N GLY A 57 -22.17 -16.25 -17.95
CA GLY A 57 -22.25 -15.94 -19.38
C GLY A 57 -20.96 -15.30 -19.96
N GLN A 58 -19.96 -15.02 -19.12
CA GLN A 58 -18.64 -14.53 -19.55
C GLN A 58 -17.57 -15.66 -19.56
N GLY A 59 -18.02 -16.91 -19.53
CA GLY A 59 -17.21 -18.11 -19.40
C GLY A 59 -17.12 -18.63 -17.96
N PRO A 60 -16.97 -19.97 -17.82
CA PRO A 60 -16.97 -20.59 -16.50
C PRO A 60 -15.69 -20.28 -15.73
N ILE A 61 -15.86 -19.86 -14.49
CA ILE A 61 -14.80 -19.79 -13.51
C ILE A 61 -14.87 -21.06 -12.66
N THR A 62 -13.78 -21.77 -12.51
CA THR A 62 -13.71 -22.91 -11.59
C THR A 62 -12.59 -22.66 -10.58
N ILE A 63 -12.93 -22.75 -9.30
CA ILE A 63 -12.02 -22.64 -8.18
C ILE A 63 -12.01 -24.02 -7.51
N SER A 64 -10.85 -24.60 -7.32
CA SER A 64 -10.72 -25.92 -6.71
C SER A 64 -9.72 -25.89 -5.56
N LYS A 65 -10.00 -26.66 -4.52
CA LYS A 65 -9.10 -26.85 -3.38
C LYS A 65 -8.00 -27.84 -3.77
N SER A 66 -6.75 -27.48 -3.50
CA SER A 66 -5.58 -28.33 -3.69
C SER A 66 -4.78 -28.38 -2.38
N GLY A 67 -5.00 -29.44 -1.60
CA GLY A 67 -4.55 -29.48 -0.20
C GLY A 67 -5.26 -28.42 0.65
N GLU A 68 -4.50 -27.54 1.29
CA GLU A 68 -5.06 -26.43 2.08
C GLU A 68 -5.23 -25.14 1.28
N SER A 69 -4.82 -25.11 0.03
CA SER A 69 -4.85 -23.89 -0.81
C SER A 69 -5.92 -23.97 -1.89
N TRP A 70 -6.41 -22.80 -2.31
CA TRP A 70 -7.32 -22.64 -3.42
C TRP A 70 -6.55 -22.31 -4.71
N LYS A 71 -7.05 -22.79 -5.85
CA LYS A 71 -6.56 -22.46 -7.20
C LYS A 71 -7.73 -22.14 -8.12
N ILE A 72 -7.57 -21.18 -9.00
CA ILE A 72 -8.44 -21.00 -10.14
C ILE A 72 -7.95 -21.96 -11.22
N THR A 73 -8.81 -22.87 -11.68
CA THR A 73 -8.45 -23.89 -12.67
C THR A 73 -9.08 -23.63 -14.04
N LYS A 74 -10.10 -22.75 -14.10
CA LYS A 74 -10.71 -22.29 -15.38
C LYS A 74 -10.99 -20.78 -15.29
N PRO A 75 -10.82 -20.01 -16.39
CA PRO A 75 -10.55 -20.47 -17.77
C PRO A 75 -9.12 -21.00 -17.98
N ALA A 76 -8.16 -20.64 -17.12
CA ALA A 76 -6.80 -21.15 -17.07
C ALA A 76 -6.35 -21.26 -15.61
N GLU A 77 -5.17 -21.82 -15.36
CA GLU A 77 -4.62 -21.89 -14.01
C GLU A 77 -4.07 -20.51 -13.58
N TYR A 78 -4.66 -19.96 -12.52
CA TYR A 78 -4.26 -18.70 -11.93
C TYR A 78 -4.17 -18.79 -10.41
N LEU A 79 -3.33 -17.95 -9.83
CA LEU A 79 -3.36 -17.73 -8.38
C LEU A 79 -4.60 -16.92 -8.02
N PRO A 80 -5.40 -17.35 -7.03
CA PRO A 80 -6.56 -16.60 -6.57
C PRO A 80 -6.17 -15.47 -5.60
N ASP A 81 -6.93 -14.39 -5.62
CA ASP A 81 -6.98 -13.43 -4.51
C ASP A 81 -7.75 -14.09 -3.35
N LEU A 82 -7.04 -14.51 -2.31
CA LEU A 82 -7.63 -15.21 -1.17
C LEU A 82 -8.68 -14.38 -0.44
N GLY A 83 -8.54 -13.05 -0.43
CA GLY A 83 -9.54 -12.15 0.14
C GLY A 83 -10.83 -12.12 -0.67
N ALA A 84 -10.73 -12.16 -2.00
CA ALA A 84 -11.88 -12.25 -2.90
C ALA A 84 -12.58 -13.61 -2.76
N ILE A 85 -11.81 -14.70 -2.66
CA ILE A 85 -12.35 -16.06 -2.42
C ILE A 85 -13.08 -16.13 -1.07
N ASP A 86 -12.50 -15.60 0.01
CA ASP A 86 -13.14 -15.57 1.33
C ASP A 86 -14.43 -14.74 1.30
N SER A 87 -14.43 -13.62 0.60
CA SER A 87 -15.63 -12.78 0.41
C SER A 87 -16.74 -13.51 -0.35
N LEU A 88 -16.36 -14.26 -1.39
CA LEU A 88 -17.28 -15.10 -2.15
C LEU A 88 -17.90 -16.20 -1.28
N PHE A 89 -17.08 -16.92 -0.50
CA PHE A 89 -17.60 -17.95 0.41
C PHE A 89 -18.46 -17.37 1.54
N LYS A 90 -18.13 -16.19 2.06
CA LYS A 90 -19.00 -15.49 3.01
C LYS A 90 -20.34 -15.11 2.42
N ALA A 91 -20.38 -14.69 1.15
CA ALA A 91 -21.62 -14.41 0.45
C ALA A 91 -22.45 -15.70 0.24
N LEU A 92 -21.80 -16.81 -0.13
CA LEU A 92 -22.45 -18.12 -0.23
C LEU A 92 -23.06 -18.57 1.10
N ALA A 93 -22.31 -18.47 2.19
CA ALA A 93 -22.78 -18.84 3.54
C ALA A 93 -23.97 -17.98 4.02
N LYS A 94 -24.05 -16.72 3.57
CA LYS A 94 -25.16 -15.80 3.87
C LYS A 94 -26.37 -15.99 2.97
N GLY A 95 -26.23 -16.67 1.84
CA GLY A 95 -27.32 -16.86 0.87
C GLY A 95 -28.55 -17.53 1.47
N ARG A 96 -29.70 -16.89 1.35
CA ARG A 96 -31.00 -17.35 1.89
C ARG A 96 -32.06 -17.23 0.83
N LEU A 97 -32.97 -18.21 0.81
CA LEU A 97 -34.21 -18.07 0.08
C LEU A 97 -35.13 -17.07 0.78
N ILE A 98 -35.72 -16.14 0.03
CA ILE A 98 -36.69 -15.17 0.55
C ILE A 98 -38.06 -15.82 0.62
N LYS A 99 -38.52 -16.40 -0.51
CA LYS A 99 -39.86 -16.98 -0.64
C LYS A 99 -39.83 -18.05 -1.75
N VAL A 100 -40.41 -19.22 -1.49
CA VAL A 100 -40.69 -20.24 -2.50
C VAL A 100 -41.85 -19.78 -3.37
N VAL A 101 -41.70 -19.88 -4.69
CA VAL A 101 -42.70 -19.40 -5.66
C VAL A 101 -43.17 -20.48 -6.64
N GLY A 102 -42.45 -21.60 -6.77
CA GLY A 102 -42.81 -22.68 -7.70
C GLY A 102 -42.00 -23.97 -7.50
N GLY A 103 -42.28 -24.96 -8.31
CA GLY A 103 -41.57 -26.22 -8.37
C GLY A 103 -40.88 -26.46 -9.74
N THR A 104 -40.39 -27.67 -9.97
CA THR A 104 -39.67 -28.05 -11.19
C THR A 104 -40.55 -27.93 -12.45
N GLU A 105 -41.86 -28.11 -12.31
CA GLU A 105 -42.85 -27.99 -13.39
C GLU A 105 -43.00 -26.53 -13.89
N ASP A 106 -42.60 -25.55 -13.13
CA ASP A 106 -42.84 -24.14 -13.42
C ASP A 106 -41.63 -23.43 -14.07
N LEU A 107 -40.54 -24.15 -14.36
CA LEU A 107 -39.26 -23.56 -14.87
C LEU A 107 -39.46 -22.65 -16.08
N ASP A 108 -40.32 -23.03 -17.02
CA ASP A 108 -40.59 -22.22 -18.21
C ASP A 108 -41.31 -20.90 -17.89
N ALA A 109 -42.22 -20.92 -16.86
CA ALA A 109 -42.97 -19.76 -16.48
C ALA A 109 -42.11 -18.70 -15.76
N PHE A 110 -40.97 -19.11 -15.17
CA PHE A 110 -40.04 -18.23 -14.45
C PHE A 110 -38.77 -17.93 -15.27
N GLU A 111 -38.79 -18.02 -16.58
CA GLU A 111 -37.73 -17.61 -17.54
C GLU A 111 -36.40 -18.37 -17.39
N PHE A 112 -36.36 -19.58 -16.84
CA PHE A 112 -35.14 -20.38 -16.72
C PHE A 112 -34.55 -20.84 -18.04
N LYS A 113 -35.16 -20.46 -19.19
CA LYS A 113 -34.55 -20.60 -20.53
C LYS A 113 -33.35 -19.65 -20.70
N THR A 114 -33.34 -18.52 -20.01
CA THR A 114 -32.25 -17.53 -20.00
C THR A 114 -31.69 -17.39 -18.61
N VAL A 115 -30.72 -18.25 -18.27
CA VAL A 115 -30.06 -18.24 -16.97
C VAL A 115 -28.94 -17.21 -16.97
N HIS A 116 -28.91 -16.33 -15.99
CA HIS A 116 -27.88 -15.31 -15.83
C HIS A 116 -26.65 -15.82 -15.09
N VAL A 117 -26.84 -16.69 -14.09
CA VAL A 117 -25.75 -17.25 -13.27
C VAL A 117 -26.07 -18.73 -12.99
N ILE A 118 -25.08 -19.60 -13.25
CA ILE A 118 -25.11 -20.99 -12.78
C ILE A 118 -23.98 -21.16 -11.76
N LEU A 119 -24.35 -21.57 -10.58
CA LEU A 119 -23.44 -21.82 -9.47
C LEU A 119 -23.47 -23.32 -9.14
N SER A 120 -22.32 -23.99 -9.20
CA SER A 120 -22.19 -25.39 -8.79
C SER A 120 -21.18 -25.49 -7.66
N LEU A 121 -21.57 -26.10 -6.55
CA LEU A 121 -20.78 -26.26 -5.35
C LEU A 121 -20.56 -27.76 -5.08
N GLY A 122 -19.29 -28.19 -5.09
CA GLY A 122 -18.90 -29.57 -4.75
C GLY A 122 -18.40 -29.67 -3.31
N TYR A 123 -18.94 -30.58 -2.54
CA TYR A 123 -18.55 -30.90 -1.18
C TYR A 123 -18.92 -32.34 -0.82
N SER A 124 -18.06 -33.04 -0.09
CA SER A 124 -18.31 -34.40 0.41
C SER A 124 -18.89 -35.36 -0.64
N GLY A 125 -18.39 -35.30 -1.90
CA GLY A 125 -18.85 -36.12 -3.01
C GLY A 125 -20.24 -35.76 -3.58
N THR A 126 -20.84 -34.65 -3.13
CA THR A 126 -22.12 -34.13 -3.61
C THR A 126 -21.90 -32.85 -4.42
N ILE A 127 -22.76 -32.61 -5.41
CA ILE A 127 -22.75 -31.36 -6.19
C ILE A 127 -24.12 -30.71 -6.06
N ASP A 128 -24.17 -29.52 -5.47
CA ASP A 128 -25.37 -28.69 -5.45
C ASP A 128 -25.30 -27.66 -6.58
N VAL A 129 -26.40 -27.53 -7.33
CA VAL A 129 -26.52 -26.57 -8.44
C VAL A 129 -27.63 -25.59 -8.14
N LEU A 130 -27.31 -24.31 -8.27
CA LEU A 130 -28.23 -23.19 -8.21
C LEU A 130 -28.19 -22.44 -9.55
N ARG A 131 -29.37 -22.29 -10.17
CA ARG A 131 -29.54 -21.49 -11.39
C ARG A 131 -30.27 -20.21 -11.03
N ILE A 132 -29.78 -19.07 -11.46
CA ILE A 132 -30.35 -17.75 -11.18
C ILE A 132 -30.80 -17.15 -12.51
N ALA A 133 -32.10 -16.84 -12.59
CA ALA A 133 -32.74 -16.20 -13.75
C ALA A 133 -32.95 -14.69 -13.51
N GLY A 134 -33.87 -14.10 -14.27
CA GLY A 134 -34.20 -12.68 -14.22
C GLY A 134 -34.73 -12.18 -12.88
N GLU A 135 -34.82 -10.85 -12.78
CA GLU A 135 -35.43 -10.19 -11.64
C GLU A 135 -36.93 -10.38 -11.63
N SER A 136 -37.52 -10.57 -10.45
CA SER A 136 -38.97 -10.67 -10.31
C SER A 136 -39.68 -9.35 -10.68
N PRO A 137 -40.85 -9.37 -11.30
CA PRO A 137 -41.61 -8.15 -11.66
C PRO A 137 -41.89 -7.20 -10.50
N SER A 138 -41.94 -7.74 -9.29
CA SER A 138 -42.13 -6.94 -8.07
C SER A 138 -40.87 -6.26 -7.56
N GLY A 139 -39.70 -6.57 -8.16
CA GLY A 139 -38.40 -6.06 -7.69
C GLY A 139 -37.93 -6.68 -6.36
N ALA A 140 -38.61 -7.71 -5.84
CA ALA A 140 -38.32 -8.31 -4.55
C ALA A 140 -37.05 -9.18 -4.52
N GLY A 141 -36.48 -9.52 -5.68
CA GLY A 141 -35.28 -10.32 -5.83
C GLY A 141 -35.24 -10.99 -7.19
N HIS A 142 -34.28 -11.90 -7.37
CA HIS A 142 -34.14 -12.71 -8.57
C HIS A 142 -34.72 -14.11 -8.39
N TYR A 143 -35.26 -14.70 -9.45
CA TYR A 143 -35.66 -16.08 -9.44
C TYR A 143 -34.46 -17.00 -9.40
N ALA A 144 -34.47 -17.98 -8.52
CA ALA A 144 -33.44 -19.00 -8.41
C ALA A 144 -34.07 -20.39 -8.30
N TYR A 145 -33.50 -21.37 -8.98
CA TYR A 145 -33.87 -22.76 -8.93
C TYR A 145 -32.73 -23.59 -8.34
N SER A 146 -33.01 -24.33 -7.28
CA SER A 146 -32.07 -25.30 -6.71
C SER A 146 -32.44 -26.71 -7.18
N GLU A 147 -31.51 -27.37 -7.87
CA GLU A 147 -31.70 -28.76 -8.31
C GLU A 147 -31.89 -29.70 -7.11
N ARG A 148 -31.15 -29.50 -6.02
CA ARG A 148 -31.28 -30.30 -4.81
C ARG A 148 -32.63 -30.15 -4.11
N LEU A 149 -33.18 -28.91 -4.05
CA LEU A 149 -34.46 -28.66 -3.39
C LEU A 149 -35.67 -28.97 -4.29
N GLY A 150 -35.47 -28.99 -5.61
CA GLY A 150 -36.56 -29.10 -6.61
C GLY A 150 -37.53 -27.93 -6.53
N LYS A 151 -37.07 -26.74 -6.12
CA LYS A 151 -37.91 -25.56 -5.86
C LYS A 151 -37.38 -24.31 -6.52
N ILE A 152 -38.33 -23.48 -6.96
CA ILE A 152 -38.07 -22.11 -7.42
C ILE A 152 -38.36 -21.16 -6.26
N PHE A 153 -37.46 -20.24 -5.98
CA PHE A 153 -37.59 -19.27 -4.92
C PHE A 153 -36.93 -17.93 -5.32
N LEU A 154 -37.15 -16.90 -4.53
CA LEU A 154 -36.51 -15.62 -4.67
C LEU A 154 -35.21 -15.56 -3.84
N VAL A 155 -34.15 -15.01 -4.42
CA VAL A 155 -32.90 -14.66 -3.76
C VAL A 155 -32.69 -13.14 -3.81
N ASP A 156 -31.99 -12.58 -2.84
CA ASP A 156 -31.75 -11.14 -2.78
C ASP A 156 -30.79 -10.66 -3.88
N LYS A 157 -30.87 -9.37 -4.22
CA LYS A 157 -30.03 -8.74 -5.23
C LYS A 157 -28.56 -8.70 -4.84
N GLU A 158 -28.27 -8.57 -3.56
CA GLU A 158 -26.90 -8.51 -3.03
C GLU A 158 -26.19 -9.83 -3.26
N PHE A 159 -26.87 -10.95 -3.03
CA PHE A 159 -26.34 -12.28 -3.34
C PHE A 159 -26.03 -12.43 -4.84
N VAL A 160 -26.96 -12.04 -5.72
CA VAL A 160 -26.76 -12.13 -7.17
C VAL A 160 -25.58 -11.26 -7.62
N THR A 161 -25.48 -10.07 -7.08
CA THR A 161 -24.33 -9.15 -7.34
C THR A 161 -23.01 -9.77 -6.91
N ALA A 162 -22.97 -10.41 -5.73
CA ALA A 162 -21.79 -11.08 -5.23
C ALA A 162 -21.39 -12.31 -6.04
N MET A 163 -22.33 -12.95 -6.76
CA MET A 163 -22.08 -14.09 -7.65
C MET A 163 -21.77 -13.69 -9.09
N ASN A 164 -22.05 -12.46 -9.51
CA ASN A 164 -21.81 -11.98 -10.88
C ASN A 164 -20.36 -11.50 -11.05
N LEU A 165 -19.41 -12.42 -10.88
CA LEU A 165 -17.98 -12.16 -10.92
C LEU A 165 -17.39 -12.50 -12.29
N LYS A 166 -16.32 -11.79 -12.64
CA LYS A 166 -15.43 -12.09 -13.78
C LYS A 166 -14.20 -12.85 -13.28
N PRO A 167 -13.53 -13.62 -14.16
CA PRO A 167 -12.28 -14.29 -13.79
C PRO A 167 -11.25 -13.33 -13.16
N LEU A 168 -11.18 -12.10 -13.67
CA LEU A 168 -10.28 -11.07 -13.18
C LEU A 168 -10.55 -10.65 -11.72
N ASP A 169 -11.80 -10.73 -11.26
CA ASP A 169 -12.18 -10.31 -9.89
C ASP A 169 -11.61 -11.25 -8.83
N LEU A 170 -11.39 -12.51 -9.21
CA LEU A 170 -10.91 -13.57 -8.33
C LEU A 170 -9.39 -13.85 -8.45
N ARG A 171 -8.71 -13.26 -9.45
CA ARG A 171 -7.28 -13.45 -9.65
C ARG A 171 -6.46 -12.60 -8.68
N GLU A 172 -5.34 -13.16 -8.21
CA GLU A 172 -4.33 -12.37 -7.54
C GLU A 172 -3.77 -11.31 -8.49
N LYS A 173 -3.86 -10.06 -8.07
CA LYS A 173 -3.47 -8.88 -8.86
C LYS A 173 -2.17 -8.26 -8.38
N ARG A 174 -1.64 -8.68 -7.21
CA ARG A 174 -0.36 -8.16 -6.72
C ARG A 174 0.77 -8.65 -7.62
N LEU A 175 1.69 -7.74 -7.90
CA LEU A 175 2.89 -8.09 -8.65
C LEU A 175 3.79 -9.01 -7.82
N PHE A 176 3.96 -8.69 -6.55
CA PHE A 176 4.82 -9.43 -5.65
C PHE A 176 4.03 -9.99 -4.47
N ILE A 177 4.25 -11.26 -4.18
CA ILE A 177 3.68 -11.96 -3.02
C ILE A 177 4.85 -12.38 -2.16
N PHE A 178 5.20 -11.55 -1.18
CA PHE A 178 6.30 -11.82 -0.27
C PHE A 178 5.97 -11.36 1.15
N ASN A 179 6.65 -11.96 2.13
CA ASN A 179 6.62 -11.48 3.51
C ASN A 179 7.64 -10.34 3.67
N ARG A 180 7.18 -9.15 4.08
CA ARG A 180 8.04 -7.96 4.28
C ARG A 180 9.23 -8.22 5.21
N LYS A 181 9.10 -9.14 6.18
CA LYS A 181 10.18 -9.48 7.12
C LYS A 181 11.31 -10.24 6.45
N GLU A 182 11.01 -11.00 5.40
CA GLU A 182 11.96 -11.82 4.66
C GLU A 182 12.73 -11.03 3.62
N LEU A 183 12.17 -9.90 3.15
CA LEU A 183 12.84 -9.07 2.15
C LEU A 183 14.18 -8.55 2.67
N GLY A 184 15.25 -8.91 1.98
CA GLY A 184 16.62 -8.59 2.33
C GLY A 184 17.36 -7.75 1.30
N ARG A 185 16.92 -7.78 0.02
CA ARG A 185 17.60 -7.08 -1.07
C ARG A 185 16.62 -6.63 -2.15
N ILE A 186 16.83 -5.41 -2.64
CA ILE A 186 16.08 -4.80 -3.74
C ILE A 186 17.10 -4.35 -4.78
N ILE A 187 16.93 -4.74 -6.06
CA ILE A 187 17.78 -4.33 -7.15
C ILE A 187 16.91 -3.71 -8.24
N ILE A 188 17.24 -2.49 -8.64
CA ILE A 188 16.55 -1.74 -9.69
C ILE A 188 17.59 -1.42 -10.77
N HIS A 189 17.53 -2.14 -11.90
CA HIS A 189 18.38 -1.87 -13.05
C HIS A 189 17.66 -0.93 -14.02
N LYS A 190 18.29 0.16 -14.34
CA LYS A 190 17.88 1.12 -15.37
C LYS A 190 18.90 1.12 -16.49
N GLU A 191 18.61 1.82 -17.58
CA GLU A 191 19.47 1.87 -18.76
C GLU A 191 20.93 2.23 -18.43
N ASN A 192 21.14 3.23 -17.56
CA ASN A 192 22.48 3.78 -17.25
C ASN A 192 22.81 3.72 -15.75
N ASP A 193 21.99 3.09 -14.93
CA ASP A 193 22.15 3.11 -13.48
C ASP A 193 21.58 1.83 -12.84
N THR A 194 22.22 1.40 -11.78
CA THR A 194 21.73 0.30 -10.95
C THR A 194 21.67 0.76 -9.51
N VAL A 195 20.50 0.67 -8.94
CA VAL A 195 20.28 0.90 -7.50
C VAL A 195 20.14 -0.45 -6.81
N GLU A 196 21.09 -0.75 -5.94
CA GLU A 196 21.06 -1.95 -5.13
C GLU A 196 21.00 -1.58 -3.65
N ILE A 197 19.99 -2.08 -2.95
CA ILE A 197 19.70 -1.78 -1.55
C ILE A 197 19.62 -3.09 -0.79
N VAL A 198 20.34 -3.20 0.31
CA VAL A 198 20.38 -4.40 1.15
C VAL A 198 19.97 -4.08 2.59
N LYS A 199 19.29 -5.00 3.23
CA LYS A 199 18.93 -4.93 4.63
C LYS A 199 20.09 -5.42 5.50
N ARG A 200 20.46 -4.62 6.49
CA ARG A 200 21.44 -4.97 7.52
C ARG A 200 20.80 -4.85 8.91
N ASN A 201 21.51 -5.29 9.96
CA ASN A 201 20.97 -5.32 11.33
C ASN A 201 20.29 -4.03 11.79
N ASN A 202 20.80 -2.87 11.38
CA ASN A 202 20.33 -1.56 11.82
C ASN A 202 19.56 -0.77 10.75
N GLY A 203 19.11 -1.39 9.67
CA GLY A 203 18.34 -0.70 8.62
C GLY A 203 18.77 -1.06 7.21
N TRP A 204 18.42 -0.20 6.26
CA TRP A 204 18.72 -0.36 4.86
C TRP A 204 20.01 0.36 4.47
N TYR A 205 20.78 -0.27 3.57
CA TYR A 205 22.02 0.29 3.01
C TYR A 205 21.99 0.16 1.49
N MET A 206 22.41 1.21 0.83
CA MET A 206 22.66 1.21 -0.61
C MET A 206 24.06 0.61 -0.85
N VAL A 207 24.16 -0.29 -1.82
CA VAL A 207 25.42 -0.90 -2.27
C VAL A 207 25.85 -0.32 -3.61
N SER A 208 24.90 -0.10 -4.51
CA SER A 208 25.10 0.51 -5.82
C SER A 208 24.18 1.74 -5.98
N PRO A 209 24.68 2.82 -6.62
CA PRO A 209 25.90 2.96 -7.39
C PRO A 209 27.19 3.08 -6.55
N PHE A 210 27.08 3.42 -5.27
CA PHE A 210 28.19 3.43 -4.31
C PHE A 210 27.66 3.24 -2.88
N PRO A 211 28.49 2.68 -1.98
CA PRO A 211 28.07 2.36 -0.61
C PRO A 211 27.66 3.61 0.17
N MET A 212 26.44 3.60 0.74
CA MET A 212 25.97 4.64 1.64
C MET A 212 24.78 4.16 2.47
N LYS A 213 24.47 4.88 3.55
CA LYS A 213 23.27 4.65 4.32
C LYS A 213 22.04 4.98 3.48
N ALA A 214 21.03 4.08 3.46
CA ALA A 214 19.75 4.36 2.83
C ALA A 214 18.81 5.13 3.78
N ASP A 215 17.85 5.86 3.23
CA ASP A 215 16.76 6.46 4.00
C ASP A 215 15.74 5.38 4.31
N ASN A 216 15.63 4.98 5.57
CA ASN A 216 14.73 3.90 5.97
C ASN A 216 13.26 4.21 5.68
N ASP A 217 12.83 5.46 5.77
CA ASP A 217 11.43 5.85 5.53
C ASP A 217 11.10 5.79 4.04
N ASP A 218 12.00 6.28 3.18
CA ASP A 218 11.85 6.19 1.73
C ASP A 218 11.90 4.72 1.26
N ILE A 219 12.78 3.88 1.84
CA ILE A 219 12.83 2.45 1.51
C ILE A 219 11.61 1.71 2.03
N ASN A 220 11.13 2.00 3.24
CA ASN A 220 9.90 1.40 3.74
C ASN A 220 8.70 1.77 2.86
N THR A 221 8.63 3.01 2.38
CA THR A 221 7.61 3.45 1.41
C THR A 221 7.72 2.67 0.09
N LEU A 222 8.94 2.44 -0.42
CA LEU A 222 9.16 1.58 -1.59
C LEU A 222 8.68 0.15 -1.33
N VAL A 223 9.06 -0.45 -0.21
CA VAL A 223 8.66 -1.82 0.18
C VAL A 223 7.13 -1.93 0.30
N ASP A 224 6.49 -0.94 0.91
CA ASP A 224 5.03 -0.90 1.04
C ASP A 224 4.35 -0.80 -0.32
N THR A 225 4.88 0.04 -1.21
CA THR A 225 4.38 0.14 -2.58
C THR A 225 4.55 -1.19 -3.33
N LEU A 226 5.72 -1.82 -3.27
CA LEU A 226 5.97 -3.11 -3.90
C LEU A 226 5.01 -4.20 -3.37
N HIS A 227 4.79 -4.23 -2.05
CA HIS A 227 3.90 -5.21 -1.44
C HIS A 227 2.42 -5.01 -1.79
N THR A 228 1.99 -3.76 -2.01
CA THR A 228 0.58 -3.41 -2.27
C THR A 228 0.28 -3.18 -3.75
N GLN A 229 1.30 -3.09 -4.62
CA GLN A 229 1.11 -2.83 -6.05
C GLN A 229 0.27 -3.91 -6.69
N LYS A 230 -0.88 -3.51 -7.23
CA LYS A 230 -1.81 -4.38 -7.95
C LYS A 230 -1.83 -4.03 -9.43
N SER A 231 -2.09 -5.04 -10.23
CA SER A 231 -2.41 -4.90 -11.64
C SER A 231 -3.80 -4.30 -11.84
N GLU A 232 -3.94 -3.42 -12.83
CA GLU A 232 -5.23 -2.91 -13.30
C GLU A 232 -5.84 -3.82 -14.36
N ALA A 233 -5.00 -4.54 -15.14
CA ALA A 233 -5.41 -5.48 -16.16
C ALA A 233 -4.29 -6.48 -16.45
N PHE A 234 -4.66 -7.65 -16.95
CA PHE A 234 -3.75 -8.63 -17.52
C PHE A 234 -3.77 -8.49 -19.05
N ILE A 235 -2.61 -8.55 -19.67
CA ILE A 235 -2.40 -8.31 -21.10
C ILE A 235 -1.61 -9.50 -21.65
N ASP A 236 -2.00 -10.06 -22.81
CA ASP A 236 -1.19 -11.05 -23.49
C ASP A 236 0.17 -10.45 -23.84
N TRP A 237 1.24 -11.06 -23.37
CA TRP A 237 2.58 -10.59 -23.61
C TRP A 237 3.04 -10.95 -25.01
N LYS A 238 3.40 -9.93 -25.79
CA LYS A 238 3.98 -10.07 -27.13
C LYS A 238 5.28 -9.26 -27.17
N PRO A 239 6.44 -9.90 -27.23
CA PRO A 239 7.75 -9.21 -27.21
C PRO A 239 7.94 -8.17 -28.35
N ASP A 240 7.26 -8.41 -29.47
CA ASP A 240 7.33 -7.55 -30.67
C ASP A 240 6.39 -6.34 -30.62
N LEU A 241 5.86 -6.01 -29.46
CA LEU A 241 5.04 -4.80 -29.29
C LEU A 241 5.89 -3.57 -29.62
N ALA A 242 5.61 -2.99 -30.80
CA ALA A 242 6.18 -1.72 -31.21
C ALA A 242 5.86 -0.67 -30.14
N GLY A 243 6.90 0.00 -29.61
CA GLY A 243 6.74 1.08 -28.63
C GLY A 243 7.18 0.80 -27.20
N LEU A 244 7.93 -0.29 -26.94
CA LEU A 244 8.65 -0.45 -25.68
C LEU A 244 9.86 0.50 -25.65
N GLU A 245 9.67 1.70 -25.11
CA GLU A 245 10.69 2.77 -25.20
C GLU A 245 11.74 2.68 -24.09
N ARG A 246 11.37 2.21 -22.91
CA ARG A 246 12.25 2.18 -21.73
C ARG A 246 11.96 0.97 -20.88
N LYS A 247 13.00 0.40 -20.31
CA LYS A 247 12.95 -0.78 -19.44
C LYS A 247 13.59 -0.47 -18.09
N ILE A 248 12.90 -0.93 -17.03
CA ILE A 248 13.48 -1.05 -15.68
C ILE A 248 13.31 -2.51 -15.27
N SER A 249 14.40 -3.18 -14.87
CA SER A 249 14.33 -4.50 -14.26
C SER A 249 14.34 -4.36 -12.74
N LEU A 250 13.43 -5.04 -12.08
CA LEU A 250 13.28 -5.03 -10.63
C LEU A 250 13.39 -6.46 -10.12
N GLU A 251 14.29 -6.68 -9.17
CA GLU A 251 14.47 -7.97 -8.52
C GLU A 251 14.38 -7.82 -7.00
N LEU A 252 13.66 -8.74 -6.37
CA LEU A 252 13.53 -8.83 -4.92
C LEU A 252 14.10 -10.15 -4.44
N ASN A 253 14.93 -10.11 -3.41
CA ASN A 253 15.51 -11.30 -2.81
C ASN A 253 15.31 -11.26 -1.28
N ASP A 254 15.27 -12.42 -0.67
CA ASP A 254 15.27 -12.56 0.78
C ASP A 254 16.67 -12.27 1.38
N THR A 255 16.80 -12.38 2.69
CA THR A 255 18.07 -12.18 3.40
C THR A 255 19.13 -13.24 3.07
N ASN A 256 18.74 -14.37 2.48
CA ASN A 256 19.62 -15.47 2.06
C ASN A 256 19.95 -15.42 0.56
N GLY A 257 19.40 -14.44 -0.18
CA GLY A 257 19.58 -14.29 -1.61
C GLY A 257 18.61 -15.11 -2.48
N ILE A 258 17.58 -15.73 -1.87
CA ILE A 258 16.54 -16.44 -2.60
C ILE A 258 15.58 -15.42 -3.25
N SER A 259 15.28 -15.62 -4.54
CA SER A 259 14.38 -14.73 -5.27
C SER A 259 12.96 -14.76 -4.70
N LEU A 260 12.44 -13.58 -4.39
CA LEU A 260 11.04 -13.33 -4.01
C LEU A 260 10.22 -12.86 -5.20
N GLY A 261 10.84 -12.57 -6.32
CA GLY A 261 10.21 -12.17 -7.57
C GLY A 261 11.08 -11.23 -8.40
N ALA A 262 10.85 -11.25 -9.71
CA ALA A 262 11.50 -10.36 -10.67
C ALA A 262 10.50 -9.89 -11.70
N TYR A 263 10.58 -8.62 -12.09
CA TYR A 263 9.76 -8.01 -13.13
C TYR A 263 10.57 -7.07 -14.00
N GLU A 264 10.23 -7.06 -15.27
CA GLU A 264 10.64 -6.06 -16.24
C GLU A 264 9.49 -5.08 -16.44
N VAL A 265 9.72 -3.81 -16.19
CA VAL A 265 8.71 -2.75 -16.27
C VAL A 265 9.00 -1.88 -17.48
N TYR A 266 8.00 -1.67 -18.32
CA TYR A 266 8.13 -1.00 -19.61
C TYR A 266 7.10 0.12 -19.75
N PHE A 267 7.46 1.17 -20.48
CA PHE A 267 6.48 2.03 -21.15
C PHE A 267 5.95 1.32 -22.40
N TRP A 268 4.64 1.28 -22.54
CA TRP A 268 3.97 0.61 -23.66
C TRP A 268 2.88 1.50 -24.27
N GLY A 269 2.73 1.41 -25.60
CA GLY A 269 1.66 2.04 -26.33
C GLY A 269 2.06 3.28 -27.13
N THR A 270 1.08 3.83 -27.86
CA THR A 270 1.21 5.05 -28.64
C THR A 270 1.08 6.31 -27.74
N GLU A 271 1.32 7.50 -28.31
CA GLU A 271 1.30 8.76 -27.56
C GLU A 271 0.00 9.02 -26.78
N TRP A 272 -1.13 8.48 -27.27
CA TRP A 272 -2.47 8.66 -26.69
C TRP A 272 -2.91 7.55 -25.74
N ASP A 273 -2.31 6.34 -25.86
CA ASP A 273 -2.62 5.16 -25.03
C ASP A 273 -1.36 4.63 -24.33
N ARG A 274 -0.51 5.52 -23.84
CA ARG A 274 0.68 5.14 -23.10
C ARG A 274 0.32 4.52 -21.76
N GLY A 275 0.66 3.26 -21.60
CA GLY A 275 0.53 2.50 -20.37
C GLY A 275 1.88 2.08 -19.80
N ILE A 276 1.86 1.65 -18.56
CA ILE A 276 2.99 0.98 -17.93
C ILE A 276 2.63 -0.49 -17.79
N VAL A 277 3.51 -1.37 -18.25
CA VAL A 277 3.34 -2.82 -18.09
C VAL A 277 4.51 -3.40 -17.32
N ALA A 278 4.20 -4.33 -16.42
CA ALA A 278 5.16 -5.14 -15.70
C ALA A 278 5.06 -6.58 -16.22
N HIS A 279 6.17 -7.13 -16.67
CA HIS A 279 6.26 -8.49 -17.20
C HIS A 279 7.19 -9.33 -16.33
N HIS A 280 6.68 -10.47 -15.86
CA HIS A 280 7.53 -11.47 -15.21
C HIS A 280 8.26 -12.28 -16.28
N PRO A 281 9.59 -12.40 -16.26
CA PRO A 281 10.34 -13.19 -17.22
C PRO A 281 9.81 -14.62 -17.35
N GLY A 282 9.50 -15.03 -18.58
CA GLY A 282 8.94 -16.35 -18.88
C GLY A 282 7.41 -16.46 -18.79
N SER A 283 6.69 -15.40 -18.38
CA SER A 283 5.22 -15.36 -18.40
C SER A 283 4.70 -15.09 -19.81
N SER A 284 3.57 -15.70 -20.17
CA SER A 284 2.81 -15.36 -21.39
C SER A 284 1.93 -14.11 -21.23
N GLU A 285 1.87 -13.56 -20.03
CA GLU A 285 1.06 -12.37 -19.69
C GLU A 285 1.94 -11.28 -19.08
N ALA A 286 1.55 -10.03 -19.33
CA ALA A 286 2.05 -8.86 -18.64
C ALA A 286 0.92 -8.19 -17.85
N LEU A 287 1.29 -7.38 -16.90
CA LEU A 287 0.41 -6.72 -15.93
C LEU A 287 0.40 -5.22 -16.21
N ARG A 288 -0.76 -4.63 -16.49
CA ARG A 288 -0.88 -3.17 -16.55
C ARG A 288 -0.78 -2.61 -15.13
N VAL A 289 0.13 -1.67 -14.92
CA VAL A 289 0.35 -1.03 -13.63
C VAL A 289 0.23 0.48 -13.73
N ARG A 290 0.04 1.14 -12.58
CA ARG A 290 -0.12 2.58 -12.52
C ARG A 290 1.20 3.30 -12.84
N ARG A 291 1.07 4.52 -13.35
CA ARG A 291 2.22 5.36 -13.73
C ARG A 291 3.09 5.76 -12.53
N ASP A 292 2.49 5.93 -11.36
CA ASP A 292 3.22 6.24 -10.13
C ASP A 292 4.23 5.16 -9.74
N PHE A 293 3.94 3.89 -10.06
CA PHE A 293 4.88 2.78 -9.88
C PHE A 293 6.16 2.96 -10.72
N TRP A 294 6.02 3.36 -11.99
CA TRP A 294 7.17 3.68 -12.82
C TRP A 294 7.97 4.86 -12.27
N ILE A 295 7.28 5.95 -11.89
CA ILE A 295 7.92 7.15 -11.34
C ILE A 295 8.73 6.78 -10.10
N LEU A 296 8.20 5.93 -9.23
CA LEU A 296 8.90 5.46 -8.03
C LEU A 296 10.18 4.69 -8.38
N LEU A 297 10.10 3.73 -9.31
CA LEU A 297 11.26 2.93 -9.72
C LEU A 297 12.30 3.73 -10.48
N ASN A 298 11.87 4.75 -11.25
CA ASN A 298 12.78 5.57 -12.06
C ASN A 298 13.42 6.74 -11.28
N ARG A 299 13.18 6.86 -9.98
CA ARG A 299 13.85 7.87 -9.14
C ARG A 299 15.37 7.68 -9.17
N GLU A 300 16.11 8.79 -9.11
CA GLU A 300 17.55 8.74 -8.92
C GLU A 300 17.91 8.05 -7.59
N TYR A 301 19.07 7.41 -7.53
CA TYR A 301 19.54 6.73 -6.32
C TYR A 301 19.53 7.62 -5.08
N SER A 302 19.79 8.92 -5.25
CA SER A 302 19.77 9.91 -4.16
C SER A 302 18.46 9.95 -3.39
N HIS A 303 17.33 9.62 -4.03
CA HIS A 303 16.03 9.58 -3.36
C HIS A 303 15.88 8.41 -2.37
N PHE A 304 16.70 7.38 -2.53
CA PHE A 304 16.73 6.22 -1.63
C PHE A 304 17.84 6.32 -0.58
N ALA A 305 18.73 7.29 -0.73
CA ALA A 305 19.84 7.51 0.18
C ALA A 305 19.44 8.40 1.37
N TYR A 306 20.06 8.16 2.51
CA TYR A 306 19.94 9.06 3.66
C TYR A 306 20.59 10.41 3.33
N ARG A 307 19.80 11.48 3.30
CA ARG A 307 20.20 12.80 2.79
C ARG A 307 20.11 13.93 3.80
N ASN A 308 19.78 13.63 5.05
CA ASN A 308 19.68 14.68 6.05
C ASN A 308 21.05 15.32 6.27
N MET A 309 21.15 16.62 6.02
CA MET A 309 22.39 17.37 6.18
C MET A 309 22.87 17.35 7.63
N ILE A 310 21.94 17.34 8.60
CA ILE A 310 22.25 17.23 10.01
C ILE A 310 21.14 16.45 10.73
N SER A 311 21.48 15.86 11.87
CA SER A 311 20.52 15.21 12.77
C SER A 311 20.79 15.67 14.19
N ILE A 312 19.90 16.48 14.72
CA ILE A 312 20.03 17.15 16.01
C ILE A 312 19.07 16.51 17.02
N ASN A 313 19.62 16.02 18.13
CA ASN A 313 18.82 15.55 19.26
C ASN A 313 18.70 16.69 20.29
N PRO A 314 17.55 17.39 20.43
CA PRO A 314 17.41 18.59 21.21
C PRO A 314 17.88 18.49 22.68
N PRO A 315 17.61 17.39 23.43
CA PRO A 315 18.11 17.23 24.80
C PRO A 315 19.63 17.27 24.95
N LYS A 316 20.38 16.78 23.92
CA LYS A 316 21.83 16.60 23.99
C LYS A 316 22.64 17.77 23.45
N VAL A 317 21.99 18.74 22.80
CA VAL A 317 22.66 19.89 22.18
C VAL A 317 22.98 20.94 23.22
N GLN A 318 24.20 21.47 23.16
CA GLN A 318 24.68 22.54 24.04
C GLN A 318 24.88 23.86 23.30
N LYS A 319 25.21 23.79 21.99
CA LYS A 319 25.49 24.98 21.19
C LYS A 319 25.15 24.76 19.73
N ILE A 320 24.62 25.80 19.10
CA ILE A 320 24.38 25.87 17.66
C ILE A 320 24.98 27.16 17.15
N ALA A 321 25.92 27.07 16.20
CA ALA A 321 26.57 28.23 15.62
C ALA A 321 26.41 28.26 14.10
N PHE A 322 26.12 29.46 13.57
CA PHE A 322 25.97 29.72 12.14
C PHE A 322 27.02 30.78 11.73
N HIS A 323 27.69 30.54 10.58
CA HIS A 323 28.59 31.50 9.98
C HIS A 323 28.12 31.71 8.52
N SER A 324 27.84 32.95 8.13
CA SER A 324 27.43 33.29 6.78
C SER A 324 27.79 34.75 6.46
N GLY A 325 28.46 34.98 5.32
CA GLY A 325 28.76 36.34 4.84
C GLY A 325 29.64 37.19 5.77
N GLY A 326 30.33 36.56 6.73
CA GLY A 326 31.12 37.27 7.77
C GLY A 326 30.37 37.44 9.08
N ASP A 327 29.08 37.21 9.13
CA ASP A 327 28.28 37.22 10.35
C ASP A 327 28.40 35.89 11.09
N ILE A 328 28.42 35.96 12.43
CA ILE A 328 28.44 34.78 13.29
C ILE A 328 27.25 34.89 14.24
N PHE A 329 26.43 33.86 14.29
CA PHE A 329 25.31 33.74 15.19
C PHE A 329 25.48 32.50 16.06
N VAL A 330 25.40 32.64 17.38
CA VAL A 330 25.67 31.56 18.31
C VAL A 330 24.57 31.46 19.37
N LEU A 331 23.91 30.32 19.38
CA LEU A 331 22.96 29.91 20.41
C LEU A 331 23.66 29.00 21.42
N GLU A 332 23.63 29.34 22.67
CA GLU A 332 24.21 28.55 23.77
C GLU A 332 23.13 28.14 24.77
N LYS A 333 23.25 26.91 25.25
CA LYS A 333 22.37 26.35 26.29
C LYS A 333 23.10 26.33 27.63
N ARG A 334 22.55 27.01 28.65
CA ARG A 334 23.04 26.99 30.03
C ARG A 334 21.87 26.66 30.96
N ASP A 335 22.01 25.67 31.79
CA ASP A 335 21.01 25.28 32.79
C ASP A 335 19.58 25.09 32.18
N SER A 336 19.51 24.47 31.02
CA SER A 336 18.25 24.24 30.24
C SER A 336 17.67 25.49 29.55
N LEU A 337 18.26 26.65 29.67
CA LEU A 337 17.85 27.88 28.99
C LEU A 337 18.74 28.14 27.77
N TRP A 338 18.13 28.51 26.66
CA TRP A 338 18.85 28.93 25.47
C TRP A 338 19.00 30.45 25.43
N SER A 339 20.16 30.92 25.00
CA SER A 339 20.45 32.34 24.86
C SER A 339 21.22 32.64 23.57
N TYR A 340 20.94 33.82 23.02
CA TYR A 340 21.73 34.50 22.00
C TYR A 340 22.35 35.74 22.64
N GLU A 341 23.67 35.86 22.59
CA GLU A 341 24.47 36.90 23.26
C GLU A 341 24.16 37.00 24.75
N ASN A 342 23.18 37.56 25.29
CA ASN A 342 22.74 37.55 26.68
C ASN A 342 21.20 37.58 26.78
N THR A 343 20.53 37.48 25.66
CA THR A 343 19.06 37.46 25.56
C THR A 343 18.56 36.04 25.58
N GLN A 344 17.61 35.73 26.43
CA GLN A 344 16.99 34.41 26.49
C GLN A 344 16.11 34.18 25.27
N VAL A 345 16.29 33.05 24.60
CA VAL A 345 15.48 32.61 23.46
C VAL A 345 14.44 31.57 23.91
N PRO A 346 13.15 31.74 23.58
CA PRO A 346 12.11 30.80 23.93
C PRO A 346 12.37 29.40 23.37
N MET A 347 12.08 28.37 24.16
CA MET A 347 12.32 26.98 23.76
C MET A 347 11.52 26.58 22.50
N GLU A 348 10.35 27.15 22.30
CA GLU A 348 9.50 26.91 21.11
C GLU A 348 10.24 27.33 19.84
N GLN A 349 10.87 28.48 19.81
CA GLN A 349 11.64 28.98 18.67
C GLN A 349 12.90 28.12 18.41
N ILE A 350 13.55 27.64 19.47
CA ILE A 350 14.68 26.71 19.35
C ILE A 350 14.23 25.37 18.75
N LEU A 351 13.08 24.86 19.15
CA LEU A 351 12.53 23.62 18.59
C LEU A 351 12.14 23.80 17.13
N GLU A 352 11.59 24.94 16.75
CA GLU A 352 11.29 25.28 15.35
C GLU A 352 12.57 25.28 14.50
N LEU A 353 13.62 25.94 14.96
CA LEU A 353 14.93 25.93 14.30
C LEU A 353 15.50 24.52 14.17
N ILE A 354 15.51 23.74 15.25
CA ILE A 354 16.02 22.35 15.23
C ILE A 354 15.19 21.48 14.30
N ASN A 355 13.87 21.64 14.25
CA ASN A 355 13.02 20.90 13.32
C ASN A 355 13.31 21.28 11.87
N SER A 356 13.51 22.56 11.57
CA SER A 356 13.92 23.02 10.24
C SER A 356 15.27 22.41 9.84
N LEU A 357 16.27 22.42 10.74
CA LEU A 357 17.57 21.82 10.50
C LEU A 357 17.48 20.29 10.28
N ASN A 358 16.69 19.58 11.08
CA ASN A 358 16.49 18.14 10.95
C ASN A 358 15.75 17.75 9.67
N SER A 359 14.95 18.65 9.12
CA SER A 359 14.24 18.45 7.84
C SER A 359 15.09 18.83 6.62
N TRP A 360 16.23 19.49 6.81
CA TRP A 360 17.11 19.90 5.73
C TRP A 360 17.78 18.70 5.08
N LYS A 361 17.39 18.42 3.84
CA LYS A 361 17.92 17.29 3.05
C LYS A 361 18.72 17.81 1.88
N ALA A 362 19.80 17.11 1.54
CA ALA A 362 20.50 17.31 0.27
C ALA A 362 19.56 17.02 -0.91
N GLU A 363 19.68 17.78 -1.99
CA GLU A 363 18.99 17.50 -3.25
C GLU A 363 19.57 16.24 -3.90
N LYS A 364 20.92 16.14 -3.92
CA LYS A 364 21.65 15.01 -4.48
C LYS A 364 22.91 14.72 -3.68
N LEU A 365 23.28 13.45 -3.59
CA LEU A 365 24.56 13.00 -3.09
C LEU A 365 25.49 12.73 -4.27
N ILE A 366 26.78 13.06 -4.11
CA ILE A 366 27.81 12.86 -5.15
C ILE A 366 29.00 12.12 -4.55
N ASN A 367 29.48 11.09 -5.28
CA ASN A 367 30.62 10.28 -4.86
C ASN A 367 31.96 10.95 -5.23
N GLU A 368 32.04 12.27 -5.11
CA GLU A 368 33.26 13.01 -5.39
C GLU A 368 33.63 13.85 -4.16
N ASN A 369 34.87 13.75 -3.77
CA ASN A 369 35.41 14.58 -2.71
C ASN A 369 35.98 15.86 -3.34
N ARG A 370 35.13 16.81 -3.72
CA ARG A 370 35.53 18.07 -4.33
C ARG A 370 36.02 19.04 -3.27
N ASP A 371 37.02 19.84 -3.63
CA ASP A 371 37.35 21.02 -2.85
C ASP A 371 36.17 21.98 -2.85
N LEU A 372 35.67 22.35 -1.68
CA LEU A 372 34.53 23.25 -1.53
C LEU A 372 34.89 24.72 -1.83
N GLY A 373 36.17 25.05 -2.03
CA GLY A 373 36.62 26.44 -2.22
C GLY A 373 36.30 27.28 -0.97
N ARG A 374 35.73 28.50 -1.18
CA ARG A 374 35.38 29.40 -0.09
C ARG A 374 34.09 28.94 0.59
N GLU A 375 34.08 28.93 1.92
CA GLU A 375 32.91 28.63 2.73
C GLU A 375 31.89 29.78 2.63
N HIS A 376 30.67 29.48 2.18
CA HIS A 376 29.54 30.39 2.08
C HIS A 376 28.70 30.38 3.34
N PHE A 377 28.42 29.16 3.84
CA PHE A 377 27.63 28.93 5.04
C PHE A 377 28.25 27.77 5.82
N VAL A 378 28.32 27.92 7.14
CA VAL A 378 28.78 26.89 8.06
C VAL A 378 27.82 26.78 9.20
N LEU A 379 27.35 25.58 9.47
CA LEU A 379 26.55 25.21 10.66
C LEU A 379 27.40 24.29 11.52
N GLU A 380 27.52 24.63 12.78
CA GLU A 380 28.20 23.83 13.79
C GLU A 380 27.26 23.56 14.96
N VAL A 381 27.17 22.29 15.36
CA VAL A 381 26.34 21.85 16.49
C VAL A 381 27.25 21.10 17.45
N GLU A 382 27.31 21.58 18.68
CA GLU A 382 28.08 20.97 19.76
C GLU A 382 27.17 20.19 20.70
N TYR A 383 27.58 18.98 21.00
CA TYR A 383 26.98 18.05 21.93
C TYR A 383 27.95 17.80 23.09
N GLU A 384 27.50 17.14 24.12
CA GLU A 384 28.39 16.68 25.19
C GLU A 384 29.44 15.68 24.59
N GLY A 385 30.67 16.18 24.43
CA GLY A 385 31.81 15.37 23.94
C GLY A 385 31.92 15.15 22.42
N SER A 386 31.07 15.79 21.61
CA SER A 386 31.12 15.66 20.13
C SER A 386 30.69 16.94 19.43
N ARG A 387 31.04 17.05 18.13
CA ARG A 387 30.66 18.18 17.28
C ARG A 387 30.25 17.67 15.90
N SER A 388 29.16 18.22 15.38
CA SER A 388 28.73 18.03 13.98
C SER A 388 28.91 19.33 13.21
N ARG A 389 29.35 19.22 11.96
CA ARG A 389 29.60 20.39 11.09
C ARG A 389 29.02 20.15 9.70
N VAL A 390 28.33 21.16 9.18
CA VAL A 390 27.90 21.26 7.80
C VAL A 390 28.59 22.47 7.17
N VAL A 391 29.22 22.28 6.03
CA VAL A 391 29.88 23.35 5.26
C VAL A 391 29.27 23.41 3.88
N VAL A 392 28.89 24.61 3.46
CA VAL A 392 28.39 24.87 2.10
C VAL A 392 29.32 25.86 1.42
N SER A 393 29.67 25.57 0.17
CA SER A 393 30.55 26.40 -0.64
C SER A 393 29.81 27.59 -1.25
N ASP A 394 30.57 28.61 -1.69
CA ASP A 394 30.07 29.70 -2.52
C ASP A 394 30.02 29.33 -4.03
N PHE A 395 30.39 28.09 -4.36
CA PHE A 395 30.43 27.61 -5.74
C PHE A 395 29.02 27.26 -6.23
N ASN A 396 28.50 28.06 -7.17
CA ASN A 396 27.20 27.84 -7.81
C ASN A 396 27.34 26.83 -8.96
N MET A 397 26.38 25.91 -9.05
CA MET A 397 26.28 24.94 -10.14
C MET A 397 25.09 25.23 -11.05
N ASP A 398 25.34 25.22 -12.36
CA ASP A 398 24.27 24.99 -13.33
C ASP A 398 23.88 23.49 -13.30
N TYR A 399 22.86 23.17 -12.51
CA TYR A 399 22.34 21.81 -12.40
C TYR A 399 21.16 21.63 -13.35
N GLU A 400 21.30 20.74 -14.34
CA GLU A 400 20.16 20.32 -15.17
C GLU A 400 19.17 19.53 -14.34
N ILE A 401 17.99 20.08 -14.17
CA ILE A 401 16.85 19.46 -13.45
C ILE A 401 16.53 18.13 -14.14
N SER A 402 16.58 17.02 -13.40
CA SER A 402 16.27 15.69 -13.93
C SER A 402 14.86 15.62 -14.53
N GLY A 403 14.67 14.77 -15.55
CA GLY A 403 13.47 14.72 -16.42
C GLY A 403 12.10 14.60 -15.74
N ALA A 404 12.02 14.27 -14.45
CA ALA A 404 10.76 14.21 -13.71
C ALA A 404 10.15 15.61 -13.43
N MET A 405 10.98 16.63 -13.20
CA MET A 405 10.52 18.02 -13.05
C MET A 405 10.22 18.69 -14.40
N LEU A 406 10.89 18.28 -15.49
CA LEU A 406 10.56 18.75 -16.85
C LEU A 406 9.11 18.42 -17.25
N PHE A 407 8.55 17.34 -16.74
CA PHE A 407 7.15 16.95 -17.01
C PHE A 407 6.13 17.84 -16.29
N ALA A 408 6.44 18.34 -15.11
CA ALA A 408 5.59 19.30 -14.39
C ALA A 408 5.65 20.69 -15.03
N ALA A 409 6.81 21.09 -15.54
CA ALA A 409 7.03 22.37 -16.22
C ALA A 409 6.32 22.45 -17.59
N ARG A 410 6.14 21.35 -18.32
CA ARG A 410 5.42 21.31 -19.62
C ARG A 410 3.92 21.61 -19.50
N LYS A 411 3.33 21.54 -18.30
CA LYS A 411 1.92 21.93 -18.06
C LYS A 411 1.69 23.41 -17.77
N GLY A 412 2.70 24.28 -17.96
CA GLY A 412 2.52 25.74 -18.00
C GLY A 412 2.13 26.41 -16.68
N LYS A 413 2.34 25.76 -15.52
CA LYS A 413 1.93 26.28 -14.20
C LYS A 413 3.07 26.56 -13.21
N VAL A 414 4.32 26.40 -13.60
CA VAL A 414 5.45 26.72 -12.73
C VAL A 414 6.27 27.84 -13.37
N LYS A 415 6.30 29.02 -12.75
CA LYS A 415 7.33 30.02 -13.04
C LYS A 415 8.68 29.36 -12.81
N LYS A 416 9.59 29.43 -13.78
CA LYS A 416 10.98 29.04 -13.60
C LYS A 416 11.62 30.04 -12.60
N GLU A 417 11.54 29.76 -11.33
CA GLU A 417 12.45 30.38 -10.38
C GLU A 417 13.83 29.74 -10.60
N LYS A 418 14.81 30.57 -10.82
CA LYS A 418 16.20 30.11 -10.93
C LYS A 418 16.64 29.68 -9.53
N ILE A 419 16.64 28.37 -9.28
CA ILE A 419 17.15 27.81 -8.02
C ILE A 419 18.66 27.62 -8.21
N ASP A 420 19.44 28.28 -7.38
CA ASP A 420 20.87 28.09 -7.34
C ASP A 420 21.22 26.88 -6.45
N TYR A 421 22.11 26.02 -6.95
CA TYR A 421 22.59 24.82 -6.28
C TYR A 421 24.01 24.99 -5.83
N LEU A 422 24.28 24.59 -4.59
CA LEU A 422 25.56 24.76 -3.92
C LEU A 422 26.14 23.40 -3.50
N TYR A 423 27.45 23.27 -3.51
CA TYR A 423 28.11 22.09 -2.94
C TYR A 423 28.15 22.16 -1.43
N ALA A 424 27.96 21.01 -0.79
CA ALA A 424 28.00 20.91 0.65
C ALA A 424 28.68 19.64 1.14
N ARG A 425 29.24 19.69 2.34
CA ARG A 425 29.70 18.55 3.13
C ARG A 425 29.07 18.56 4.50
N SER A 426 28.76 17.38 4.97
CA SER A 426 28.23 17.20 6.32
C SER A 426 28.91 16.02 7.00
N ALA A 427 29.19 16.17 8.30
CA ALA A 427 29.66 15.05 9.12
C ALA A 427 28.62 13.91 9.23
N ASN A 428 27.35 14.19 8.88
CA ASN A 428 26.25 13.23 8.88
C ASN A 428 26.14 12.38 7.61
N LEU A 429 26.89 12.75 6.55
CA LEU A 429 26.88 12.11 5.24
C LEU A 429 28.25 11.52 4.92
N GLU A 430 28.24 10.34 4.27
CA GLU A 430 29.48 9.66 3.81
C GLU A 430 30.02 10.23 2.48
N SER A 431 29.27 11.16 1.84
CA SER A 431 29.57 11.73 0.53
C SER A 431 29.37 13.23 0.53
N SER A 432 29.87 13.91 -0.50
CA SER A 432 29.52 15.31 -0.75
C SER A 432 28.05 15.40 -1.22
N ALA A 433 27.48 16.58 -1.06
CA ALA A 433 26.06 16.84 -1.32
C ALA A 433 25.88 18.07 -2.21
N ILE A 434 24.74 18.12 -2.89
CA ILE A 434 24.22 19.31 -3.55
C ILE A 434 23.01 19.77 -2.73
N VAL A 435 22.96 21.04 -2.35
CA VAL A 435 21.87 21.67 -1.61
C VAL A 435 21.33 22.87 -2.37
N ARG A 436 20.10 23.27 -2.11
CA ARG A 436 19.49 24.46 -2.70
C ARG A 436 19.84 25.69 -1.88
N SER A 437 20.17 26.80 -2.54
CA SER A 437 20.44 28.07 -1.85
C SER A 437 19.25 28.54 -1.01
N ILE A 438 18.04 28.34 -1.50
CA ILE A 438 16.80 28.72 -0.81
C ILE A 438 16.62 28.01 0.54
N ASP A 439 17.12 26.80 0.71
CA ASP A 439 17.02 26.08 1.99
C ASP A 439 17.90 26.78 3.05
N ILE A 440 19.08 27.29 2.63
CA ILE A 440 19.97 28.04 3.49
C ILE A 440 19.38 29.39 3.86
N GLU A 441 18.78 30.10 2.90
CA GLU A 441 18.09 31.37 3.12
C GLU A 441 16.96 31.22 4.13
N ASN A 442 16.14 30.18 3.98
CA ASN A 442 15.07 29.88 4.93
C ASN A 442 15.59 29.62 6.36
N ILE A 443 16.72 28.90 6.49
CA ILE A 443 17.36 28.67 7.80
C ILE A 443 17.86 29.99 8.38
N LEU A 444 18.53 30.82 7.56
CA LEU A 444 19.03 32.12 7.98
C LEU A 444 17.93 33.10 8.38
N ASP A 445 16.78 33.05 7.73
CA ASP A 445 15.62 33.89 8.09
C ASP A 445 15.05 33.50 9.44
N ILE A 446 14.97 32.21 9.77
CA ILE A 446 14.61 31.75 11.13
C ILE A 446 15.64 32.31 12.16
N VAL A 447 16.93 32.16 11.83
CA VAL A 447 18.02 32.64 12.71
C VAL A 447 17.95 34.15 12.94
N ARG A 448 17.67 34.95 11.90
CA ARG A 448 17.48 36.41 12.01
C ARG A 448 16.27 36.75 12.87
N GLY A 449 15.16 36.04 12.73
CA GLY A 449 13.99 36.20 13.59
C GLY A 449 14.26 35.96 15.07
N LEU A 450 15.20 35.05 15.39
CA LEU A 450 15.64 34.83 16.78
C LEU A 450 16.49 35.99 17.36
N ARG A 451 17.15 36.77 16.48
CA ARG A 451 17.94 37.92 16.86
C ARG A 451 17.09 39.15 17.13
N ASP A 452 16.04 39.33 16.32
CA ASP A 452 15.26 40.57 16.31
C ASP A 452 14.03 40.50 17.26
N GLY A 453 13.73 39.36 17.90
CA GLY A 453 12.65 39.13 18.88
C GLY A 453 13.13 38.94 20.27
#